data_6cd3e60aeb15f7e17a194583d97fd9ae
#
_entry.id   6cd3e60aeb15f7e17a194583d97fd9ae
#
_cell.length_a   1.000
_cell.length_b   1.000
_cell.length_c   1.000
_cell.angle_alpha   90.00
_cell.angle_beta   90.00
_cell.angle_gamma   90.00
#
_symmetry.space_group_name_H-M   'P 1'
#
loop_
_entity.id
_entity.type
_entity.pdbx_description
1 polymer ?
#
loop_
_entity_poly.entity_id
_entity_poly.type
_entity_poly.pdbx_seq_one_letter_code
_entity_poly.pdbx_strand_id
1 'polypeptide(L)'
;MRRIIYSIVATGLIFTGCAGMKGQGDNNGWKSLFDGKDINDWFVKIHHHDVGVNYGNTFRVEDGIIKVRYDQYDDFNDQFGHLYYKTPFSYYHLKFEYRFVGELHKGAPSYTLRNSGVMFHSQDPRTMLKEQDWPISVEMQLLGGLSDGQPRPTGNMCSPGTNVVYQGKIASSHCLNSTSKTYDGDQWVKGELIVLGDSLIKHIINGDTVLEYSRPQIGGGTANGYNPKIKIDGKLLSSGFIALQSEGQPVDFKNIWIKELPKPKK
;
A
#
# COMPACT_ATOMS: atom_id res chain seq x y z
N MET A 1 29.73 -61.30 44.43
CA MET A 1 30.14 -59.89 44.18
C MET A 1 29.62 -59.47 42.79
N ARG A 2 28.47 -58.74 42.76
CA ARG A 2 27.87 -58.21 41.51
C ARG A 2 28.31 -56.76 41.35
N ARG A 3 29.02 -56.42 40.27
CA ARG A 3 29.40 -55.08 39.94
C ARG A 3 28.24 -54.43 39.17
N ILE A 4 27.69 -53.35 39.70
CA ILE A 4 26.68 -52.49 39.03
C ILE A 4 27.45 -51.44 38.25
N ILE A 5 27.21 -51.40 36.93
CA ILE A 5 27.75 -50.39 36.02
C ILE A 5 26.66 -49.32 35.87
N TYR A 6 26.95 -48.09 36.30
CA TYR A 6 26.10 -46.93 36.02
C TYR A 6 26.46 -46.32 34.67
N SER A 7 25.51 -46.38 33.74
CA SER A 7 25.61 -45.64 32.47
C SER A 7 25.12 -44.20 32.67
N ILE A 8 26.00 -43.24 32.50
CA ILE A 8 25.65 -41.82 32.48
C ILE A 8 25.15 -41.48 31.08
N VAL A 9 23.85 -41.15 30.96
CA VAL A 9 23.27 -40.61 29.75
C VAL A 9 23.47 -39.10 29.79
N ALA A 10 24.35 -38.56 28.93
CA ALA A 10 24.54 -37.14 28.75
C ALA A 10 23.46 -36.62 27.78
N THR A 11 22.48 -35.89 28.29
CA THR A 11 21.46 -35.24 27.51
C THR A 11 22.02 -33.91 26.97
N GLY A 12 22.44 -33.92 25.69
CA GLY A 12 22.86 -32.74 25.00
C GLY A 12 21.67 -31.81 24.67
N LEU A 13 21.62 -30.66 25.32
CA LEU A 13 20.70 -29.55 24.95
C LEU A 13 21.17 -28.93 23.64
N ILE A 14 20.45 -29.18 22.58
CA ILE A 14 20.65 -28.49 21.30
C ILE A 14 19.95 -27.11 21.42
N PHE A 15 20.73 -26.05 21.63
CA PHE A 15 20.26 -24.69 21.46
C PHE A 15 20.14 -24.41 19.95
N THR A 16 18.93 -24.47 19.41
CA THR A 16 18.63 -23.90 18.09
C THR A 16 18.62 -22.38 18.23
N GLY A 17 19.73 -21.74 17.92
CA GLY A 17 19.81 -20.30 17.78
C GLY A 17 18.93 -19.83 16.64
N CYS A 18 17.89 -19.05 16.93
CA CYS A 18 17.18 -18.27 15.94
C CYS A 18 18.16 -17.21 15.38
N ALA A 19 18.78 -17.51 14.23
CA ALA A 19 19.52 -16.52 13.47
C ALA A 19 18.50 -15.50 12.94
N GLY A 20 18.61 -14.25 13.40
CA GLY A 20 17.84 -13.13 12.92
C GLY A 20 18.00 -12.99 11.40
N MET A 21 16.92 -13.13 10.65
CA MET A 21 16.89 -12.85 9.22
C MET A 21 17.10 -11.35 9.00
N LYS A 22 18.32 -10.95 8.65
CA LYS A 22 18.59 -9.66 7.97
C LYS A 22 17.86 -9.72 6.64
N GLY A 23 17.20 -8.62 6.23
CA GLY A 23 16.39 -8.51 5.03
C GLY A 23 17.01 -9.20 3.81
N GLN A 24 16.58 -10.41 3.53
CA GLN A 24 17.07 -11.24 2.45
C GLN A 24 16.25 -10.93 1.20
N GLY A 25 16.89 -10.25 0.21
CA GLY A 25 16.43 -10.35 -1.16
C GLY A 25 16.53 -11.83 -1.56
N ASP A 26 15.47 -12.36 -2.19
CA ASP A 26 15.58 -13.71 -2.74
C ASP A 26 16.54 -13.69 -3.95
N ASN A 27 17.06 -14.89 -4.33
CA ASN A 27 18.00 -15.04 -5.46
C ASN A 27 17.40 -14.60 -6.82
N ASN A 28 16.11 -14.17 -6.86
CA ASN A 28 15.36 -13.74 -8.04
C ASN A 28 15.19 -12.21 -8.15
N GLY A 29 15.86 -11.42 -7.29
CA GLY A 29 15.84 -9.95 -7.34
C GLY A 29 14.64 -9.29 -6.64
N TRP A 30 13.86 -10.02 -5.84
CA TRP A 30 12.83 -9.47 -4.98
C TRP A 30 13.46 -8.91 -3.68
N LYS A 31 12.98 -7.76 -3.27
CA LYS A 31 13.33 -7.10 -2.02
C LYS A 31 12.09 -6.93 -1.17
N SER A 32 12.14 -7.30 0.10
CA SER A 32 11.08 -7.00 1.05
C SER A 32 11.09 -5.50 1.38
N LEU A 33 9.93 -4.86 1.30
CA LEU A 33 9.72 -3.49 1.77
C LEU A 33 9.27 -3.45 3.23
N PHE A 34 8.84 -4.60 3.78
CA PHE A 34 8.39 -4.74 5.15
C PHE A 34 8.93 -6.05 5.74
N ASP A 35 9.69 -5.96 6.81
CA ASP A 35 10.37 -7.12 7.44
C ASP A 35 9.54 -7.80 8.55
N GLY A 36 8.32 -7.31 8.79
CA GLY A 36 7.42 -7.82 9.82
C GLY A 36 7.71 -7.31 11.25
N LYS A 37 8.65 -6.37 11.44
CA LYS A 37 9.07 -5.92 12.78
C LYS A 37 8.62 -4.50 13.10
N ASP A 38 8.88 -3.57 12.19
CA ASP A 38 8.59 -2.17 12.39
C ASP A 38 8.38 -1.44 11.05
N ILE A 39 8.02 -0.16 11.13
CA ILE A 39 7.84 0.75 9.99
C ILE A 39 8.92 1.83 9.93
N ASN A 40 10.12 1.60 10.46
CA ASN A 40 11.23 2.56 10.48
C ASN A 40 11.70 2.98 9.08
N ASP A 41 11.46 2.15 8.08
CA ASP A 41 11.74 2.43 6.67
C ASP A 41 10.60 3.18 5.96
N TRP A 42 9.62 3.68 6.71
CA TRP A 42 8.43 4.32 6.19
C TRP A 42 8.20 5.69 6.83
N PHE A 43 7.57 6.60 6.08
CA PHE A 43 7.09 7.91 6.58
C PHE A 43 5.58 7.89 6.71
N VAL A 44 5.07 8.33 7.85
CA VAL A 44 3.64 8.56 8.04
C VAL A 44 3.29 9.99 7.62
N LYS A 45 2.22 10.18 6.87
CA LYS A 45 1.57 11.47 6.67
C LYS A 45 0.08 11.29 6.84
N ILE A 46 -0.49 12.00 7.80
CA ILE A 46 -1.93 12.05 8.07
C ILE A 46 -2.39 13.49 7.89
N HIS A 47 -3.55 13.69 7.27
CA HIS A 47 -4.19 15.01 7.13
C HIS A 47 -4.29 15.69 8.48
N HIS A 48 -4.11 16.99 8.54
CA HIS A 48 -4.00 17.82 9.75
C HIS A 48 -2.73 17.62 10.59
N HIS A 49 -1.83 16.73 10.21
CA HIS A 49 -0.58 16.47 10.94
C HIS A 49 0.66 16.65 10.07
N ASP A 50 1.77 17.00 10.69
CA ASP A 50 3.05 17.08 10.00
C ASP A 50 3.56 15.68 9.62
N VAL A 51 4.41 15.60 8.59
CA VAL A 51 5.05 14.36 8.17
C VAL A 51 5.85 13.76 9.33
N GLY A 52 5.71 12.46 9.55
CA GLY A 52 6.33 11.72 10.65
C GLY A 52 5.44 11.56 11.88
N VAL A 53 4.33 12.31 11.98
CA VAL A 53 3.38 12.15 13.09
C VAL A 53 2.41 11.01 12.78
N ASN A 54 2.52 9.92 13.52
CA ASN A 54 1.59 8.79 13.47
C ASN A 54 0.46 9.02 14.48
N TYR A 55 -0.45 9.93 14.15
CA TYR A 55 -1.57 10.30 15.03
C TYR A 55 -2.41 9.08 15.40
N GLY A 56 -2.80 8.99 16.68
CA GLY A 56 -3.62 7.88 17.19
C GLY A 56 -3.02 6.51 16.94
N ASN A 57 -1.69 6.39 16.72
CA ASN A 57 -1.03 5.14 16.39
C ASN A 57 -1.71 4.39 15.23
N THR A 58 -2.13 5.16 14.19
CA THR A 58 -2.91 4.66 13.03
C THR A 58 -2.20 3.50 12.34
N PHE A 59 -0.92 3.67 12.03
CA PHE A 59 -0.11 2.61 11.42
C PHE A 59 0.75 1.96 12.49
N ARG A 60 0.57 0.66 12.69
CA ARG A 60 1.32 -0.11 13.69
C ARG A 60 1.64 -1.51 13.21
N VAL A 61 2.65 -2.11 13.78
CA VAL A 61 3.04 -3.49 13.47
C VAL A 61 2.67 -4.39 14.64
N GLU A 62 1.86 -5.39 14.36
CA GLU A 62 1.51 -6.43 15.31
C GLU A 62 1.47 -7.77 14.55
N ASP A 63 2.03 -8.83 15.13
CA ASP A 63 2.04 -10.18 14.56
C ASP A 63 2.66 -10.27 13.16
N GLY A 64 3.64 -9.41 12.84
CA GLY A 64 4.26 -9.36 11.52
C GLY A 64 3.40 -8.74 10.43
N ILE A 65 2.41 -7.96 10.80
CA ILE A 65 1.41 -7.33 9.92
C ILE A 65 1.42 -5.81 10.15
N ILE A 66 1.40 -5.02 9.09
CA ILE A 66 1.07 -3.59 9.19
C ILE A 66 -0.44 -3.50 9.36
N LYS A 67 -0.88 -3.00 10.50
CA LYS A 67 -2.29 -2.81 10.84
C LYS A 67 -2.63 -1.33 10.81
N VAL A 68 -3.67 -0.97 10.07
CA VAL A 68 -4.29 0.36 10.11
C VAL A 68 -5.44 0.31 11.09
N ARG A 69 -5.40 1.13 12.14
CA ARG A 69 -6.38 1.12 13.24
C ARG A 69 -6.75 2.55 13.66
N TYR A 70 -7.95 2.67 14.24
CA TYR A 70 -8.52 3.96 14.67
C TYR A 70 -9.05 3.91 16.11
N ASP A 71 -8.65 2.91 16.90
CA ASP A 71 -9.10 2.69 18.28
C ASP A 71 -8.65 3.80 19.26
N GLN A 72 -7.74 4.67 18.83
CA GLN A 72 -7.31 5.86 19.58
C GLN A 72 -7.90 7.17 19.01
N TYR A 73 -8.90 7.08 18.15
CA TYR A 73 -9.61 8.24 17.60
C TYR A 73 -10.96 8.40 18.30
N ASP A 74 -11.32 9.62 18.71
CA ASP A 74 -12.67 9.93 19.18
C ASP A 74 -13.65 9.98 17.99
N ASP A 75 -13.20 10.57 16.88
CA ASP A 75 -13.93 10.70 15.62
C ASP A 75 -12.91 10.76 14.48
N PHE A 76 -13.29 10.35 13.27
CA PHE A 76 -12.35 10.29 12.14
C PHE A 76 -11.87 11.67 11.71
N ASN A 77 -12.75 12.69 11.68
CA ASN A 77 -12.42 14.09 11.37
C ASN A 77 -11.54 14.26 10.12
N ASP A 78 -11.85 13.55 9.03
CA ASP A 78 -11.10 13.60 7.77
C ASP A 78 -9.59 13.30 7.89
N GLN A 79 -9.19 12.54 8.89
CA GLN A 79 -7.79 12.19 9.12
C GLN A 79 -7.33 11.06 8.17
N PHE A 80 -7.46 11.34 6.87
CA PHE A 80 -6.91 10.49 5.81
C PHE A 80 -5.40 10.38 5.93
N GLY A 81 -4.87 9.19 5.79
CA GLY A 81 -3.45 8.97 6.03
C GLY A 81 -2.78 8.07 5.01
N HIS A 82 -1.47 8.18 4.95
CA HIS A 82 -0.61 7.46 4.01
C HIS A 82 0.69 7.04 4.69
N LEU A 83 1.05 5.78 4.56
CA LEU A 83 2.32 5.21 5.02
C LEU A 83 3.23 5.01 3.81
N TYR A 84 4.23 5.89 3.67
CA TYR A 84 5.13 5.97 2.53
C TYR A 84 6.40 5.15 2.72
N TYR A 85 6.74 4.30 1.76
CA TYR A 85 8.08 3.72 1.73
C TYR A 85 9.13 4.79 1.43
N LYS A 86 10.29 4.73 2.09
CA LYS A 86 11.31 5.80 2.15
C LYS A 86 11.98 6.19 0.83
N THR A 87 11.90 5.34 -0.21
CA THR A 87 12.54 5.58 -1.51
C THR A 87 11.53 5.54 -2.66
N PRO A 88 11.67 6.42 -3.68
CA PRO A 88 10.83 6.36 -4.86
C PRO A 88 11.28 5.27 -5.83
N PHE A 89 10.34 4.81 -6.67
CA PHE A 89 10.57 3.81 -7.71
C PHE A 89 10.06 4.28 -9.08
N SER A 90 10.53 3.63 -10.16
CA SER A 90 10.17 3.96 -11.54
C SER A 90 9.72 2.75 -12.36
N TYR A 91 10.58 1.74 -12.47
CA TYR A 91 10.32 0.48 -13.19
C TYR A 91 10.35 -0.65 -12.18
N TYR A 92 9.19 -1.24 -11.89
CA TYR A 92 9.13 -2.26 -10.84
C TYR A 92 7.90 -3.16 -10.95
N HIS A 93 7.97 -4.29 -10.24
CA HIS A 93 6.85 -5.15 -9.91
C HIS A 93 6.71 -5.15 -8.38
N LEU A 94 5.60 -4.64 -7.88
CA LEU A 94 5.22 -4.64 -6.46
C LEU A 94 4.23 -5.78 -6.21
N LYS A 95 4.38 -6.47 -5.09
CA LYS A 95 3.43 -7.48 -4.57
C LYS A 95 3.10 -7.17 -3.13
N PHE A 96 1.85 -7.37 -2.74
CA PHE A 96 1.38 -7.21 -1.38
C PHE A 96 0.13 -8.05 -1.14
N GLU A 97 -0.20 -8.27 0.12
CA GLU A 97 -1.47 -8.83 0.52
C GLU A 97 -2.19 -7.86 1.45
N TYR A 98 -3.50 -7.74 1.29
CA TYR A 98 -4.34 -6.90 2.14
C TYR A 98 -5.63 -7.63 2.54
N ARG A 99 -6.24 -7.19 3.65
CA ARG A 99 -7.60 -7.57 4.04
C ARG A 99 -8.25 -6.45 4.83
N PHE A 100 -9.53 -6.24 4.64
CA PHE A 100 -10.32 -5.39 5.49
C PHE A 100 -10.75 -6.16 6.73
N VAL A 101 -10.80 -5.48 7.88
CA VAL A 101 -11.23 -6.05 9.15
C VAL A 101 -12.09 -5.04 9.91
N GLY A 102 -12.90 -5.53 10.84
CA GLY A 102 -13.71 -4.67 11.69
C GLY A 102 -14.70 -3.79 10.92
N GLU A 103 -15.10 -2.71 11.56
CA GLU A 103 -16.14 -1.78 11.08
C GLU A 103 -15.54 -0.42 10.70
N LEU A 104 -16.27 0.34 9.88
CA LEU A 104 -15.94 1.72 9.56
C LEU A 104 -15.94 2.55 10.83
N HIS A 105 -14.88 3.35 11.02
CA HIS A 105 -14.78 4.21 12.19
C HIS A 105 -15.84 5.34 12.17
N LYS A 106 -16.32 5.70 13.35
CA LYS A 106 -17.25 6.81 13.54
C LYS A 106 -16.74 8.09 12.89
N GLY A 107 -17.61 8.81 12.19
CA GLY A 107 -17.28 10.06 11.49
C GLY A 107 -16.56 9.89 10.17
N ALA A 108 -16.13 8.68 9.79
CA ALA A 108 -15.60 8.44 8.46
C ALA A 108 -16.70 8.48 7.39
N PRO A 109 -16.42 9.08 6.22
CA PRO A 109 -17.40 9.14 5.12
C PRO A 109 -17.82 7.73 4.66
N SER A 110 -19.10 7.56 4.30
CA SER A 110 -19.65 6.25 3.92
C SER A 110 -18.94 5.60 2.71
N TYR A 111 -18.37 6.38 1.80
CA TYR A 111 -17.63 5.87 0.65
C TYR A 111 -16.30 5.19 1.04
N THR A 112 -15.82 5.43 2.27
CA THR A 112 -14.59 4.81 2.77
C THR A 112 -14.83 3.43 3.40
N LEU A 113 -16.11 2.96 3.47
CA LEU A 113 -16.44 1.62 3.93
C LEU A 113 -15.74 0.56 3.07
N ARG A 114 -14.89 -0.25 3.71
CA ARG A 114 -14.04 -1.27 3.07
C ARG A 114 -13.30 -0.73 1.85
N ASN A 115 -12.68 0.46 2.02
CA ASN A 115 -11.92 1.20 1.03
C ASN A 115 -10.54 1.54 1.59
N SER A 116 -9.52 1.38 0.76
CA SER A 116 -8.13 1.73 0.99
C SER A 116 -7.42 1.76 -0.36
N GLY A 117 -6.12 2.02 -0.41
CA GLY A 117 -5.37 2.05 -1.66
C GLY A 117 -3.86 1.90 -1.50
N VAL A 118 -3.22 1.62 -2.62
CA VAL A 118 -1.78 1.75 -2.77
C VAL A 118 -1.52 2.90 -3.71
N MET A 119 -1.01 4.01 -3.15
CA MET A 119 -0.58 5.17 -3.92
C MET A 119 0.77 4.87 -4.57
N PHE A 120 0.96 5.26 -5.82
CA PHE A 120 2.23 5.15 -6.52
C PHE A 120 2.42 6.31 -7.49
N HIS A 121 3.63 6.48 -8.04
CA HIS A 121 4.03 7.75 -8.67
C HIS A 121 3.66 8.97 -7.82
N SER A 122 3.59 8.73 -6.50
CA SER A 122 3.18 9.74 -5.55
C SER A 122 4.28 10.79 -5.34
N GLN A 123 3.84 12.02 -5.08
CA GLN A 123 4.73 13.07 -4.63
C GLN A 123 5.55 12.65 -3.42
N ASP A 124 6.67 13.29 -3.20
CA ASP A 124 7.48 13.12 -1.99
C ASP A 124 6.66 13.55 -0.75
N PRO A 125 6.47 12.67 0.25
CA PRO A 125 5.69 13.01 1.45
C PRO A 125 6.20 14.26 2.16
N ARG A 126 7.50 14.56 2.08
CA ARG A 126 8.12 15.75 2.67
C ARG A 126 7.68 17.07 2.01
N THR A 127 7.06 16.97 0.83
CA THR A 127 6.47 18.13 0.11
C THR A 127 4.98 18.32 0.39
N MET A 128 4.35 17.38 1.09
CA MET A 128 2.95 17.50 1.48
C MET A 128 2.79 18.51 2.59
N LEU A 129 1.83 19.40 2.42
CA LEU A 129 1.46 20.37 3.45
C LEU A 129 0.63 19.69 4.54
N LYS A 130 0.58 20.31 5.70
CA LYS A 130 -0.17 19.81 6.86
C LYS A 130 -1.63 19.53 6.52
N GLU A 131 -2.27 20.47 5.84
CA GLU A 131 -3.68 20.42 5.44
C GLU A 131 -3.91 19.79 4.05
N GLN A 132 -2.93 19.05 3.53
CA GLN A 132 -3.12 18.30 2.30
C GLN A 132 -3.76 16.95 2.62
N ASP A 133 -4.91 16.66 1.99
CA ASP A 133 -5.69 15.43 2.18
C ASP A 133 -5.06 14.23 1.46
N TRP A 134 -5.10 14.21 0.13
CA TRP A 134 -4.48 13.17 -0.70
C TRP A 134 -3.19 13.66 -1.35
N PRO A 135 -2.20 12.77 -1.54
CA PRO A 135 -1.04 13.10 -2.36
C PRO A 135 -1.43 13.26 -3.83
N ILE A 136 -0.69 14.09 -4.56
CA ILE A 136 -0.72 14.04 -6.02
C ILE A 136 -0.09 12.70 -6.43
N SER A 137 -0.89 11.75 -6.90
CA SER A 137 -0.48 10.36 -7.15
C SER A 137 -1.45 9.65 -8.08
N VAL A 138 -1.08 8.45 -8.50
CA VAL A 138 -2.02 7.44 -8.99
C VAL A 138 -2.26 6.43 -7.88
N GLU A 139 -3.47 5.90 -7.80
CA GLU A 139 -3.88 4.94 -6.79
C GLU A 139 -4.34 3.62 -7.43
N MET A 140 -3.87 2.51 -6.90
CA MET A 140 -4.54 1.23 -7.02
C MET A 140 -5.52 1.12 -5.87
N GLN A 141 -6.79 1.46 -6.14
CA GLN A 141 -7.85 1.42 -5.12
C GLN A 141 -8.19 -0.02 -4.74
N LEU A 142 -8.25 -0.26 -3.46
CA LEU A 142 -8.58 -1.55 -2.87
C LEU A 142 -9.98 -1.47 -2.25
N LEU A 143 -10.89 -2.32 -2.74
CA LEU A 143 -12.26 -2.40 -2.20
C LEU A 143 -12.53 -3.81 -1.67
N GLY A 144 -13.28 -3.88 -0.57
CA GLY A 144 -13.88 -5.13 -0.09
C GLY A 144 -15.36 -5.16 -0.42
N GLY A 145 -15.92 -6.32 -0.70
CA GLY A 145 -17.34 -6.51 -0.89
C GLY A 145 -18.16 -6.14 0.35
N LEU A 146 -19.41 -5.75 0.15
CA LEU A 146 -20.33 -5.32 1.21
C LEU A 146 -21.30 -6.44 1.63
N SER A 147 -21.11 -7.64 1.07
CA SER A 147 -21.97 -8.81 1.31
C SER A 147 -23.45 -8.57 0.97
N ASP A 148 -23.72 -7.67 0.04
CA ASP A 148 -25.04 -7.28 -0.46
C ASP A 148 -25.37 -7.91 -1.83
N GLY A 149 -24.46 -8.75 -2.35
CA GLY A 149 -24.58 -9.41 -3.65
C GLY A 149 -24.30 -8.48 -4.85
N GLN A 150 -23.90 -7.22 -4.62
CA GLN A 150 -23.61 -6.29 -5.71
C GLN A 150 -22.14 -6.38 -6.12
N PRO A 151 -21.83 -6.22 -7.43
CA PRO A 151 -20.45 -6.15 -7.89
C PRO A 151 -19.71 -4.94 -7.29
N ARG A 152 -18.55 -5.21 -6.68
CA ARG A 152 -17.65 -4.18 -6.16
C ARG A 152 -16.22 -4.59 -6.45
N PRO A 153 -15.74 -4.34 -7.70
CA PRO A 153 -14.40 -4.75 -8.12
C PRO A 153 -13.32 -4.02 -7.32
N THR A 154 -12.20 -4.69 -7.10
CA THR A 154 -11.00 -4.13 -6.45
C THR A 154 -9.85 -4.02 -7.44
N GLY A 155 -8.79 -3.27 -7.08
CA GLY A 155 -7.72 -2.97 -8.03
C GLY A 155 -8.13 -1.97 -9.10
N ASN A 156 -9.10 -1.11 -8.80
CA ASN A 156 -9.48 0.03 -9.64
C ASN A 156 -8.32 1.03 -9.73
N MET A 157 -8.34 1.93 -10.70
CA MET A 157 -7.44 3.08 -10.74
C MET A 157 -8.20 4.32 -10.30
N CYS A 158 -7.67 5.07 -9.34
CA CYS A 158 -8.09 6.43 -9.03
C CYS A 158 -6.90 7.41 -9.17
N SER A 159 -7.19 8.68 -9.42
CA SER A 159 -6.18 9.65 -9.87
C SER A 159 -6.25 10.97 -9.07
N PRO A 160 -5.96 10.96 -7.75
CA PRO A 160 -5.93 12.21 -6.98
C PRO A 160 -4.83 13.14 -7.49
N GLY A 161 -5.22 14.33 -7.98
CA GLY A 161 -4.32 15.33 -8.55
C GLY A 161 -3.60 14.90 -9.82
N THR A 162 -4.06 13.85 -10.49
CA THR A 162 -3.44 13.29 -11.70
C THR A 162 -4.47 12.93 -12.75
N ASN A 163 -3.99 12.61 -13.96
CA ASN A 163 -4.75 11.98 -15.04
C ASN A 163 -3.94 10.80 -15.59
N VAL A 164 -4.61 9.89 -16.25
CA VAL A 164 -4.00 8.76 -16.97
C VAL A 164 -4.58 8.66 -18.38
N VAL A 165 -3.87 7.99 -19.28
CA VAL A 165 -4.39 7.61 -20.59
C VAL A 165 -4.93 6.19 -20.54
N TYR A 166 -6.21 6.05 -20.78
CA TYR A 166 -6.94 4.78 -20.87
C TYR A 166 -7.60 4.65 -22.24
N GLN A 167 -7.41 3.53 -22.91
CA GLN A 167 -7.93 3.30 -24.26
C GLN A 167 -7.61 4.45 -25.27
N GLY A 168 -6.38 4.96 -25.19
CA GLY A 168 -5.86 6.00 -26.09
C GLY A 168 -6.31 7.44 -25.80
N LYS A 169 -7.06 7.68 -24.73
CA LYS A 169 -7.56 9.00 -24.33
C LYS A 169 -7.28 9.28 -22.84
N ILE A 170 -7.19 10.55 -22.48
CA ILE A 170 -7.23 10.96 -21.06
C ILE A 170 -8.55 10.44 -20.48
N ALA A 171 -8.45 9.71 -19.36
CA ALA A 171 -9.63 9.20 -18.66
C ALA A 171 -10.50 10.37 -18.21
N SER A 172 -11.80 10.30 -18.50
CA SER A 172 -12.77 11.35 -18.13
C SER A 172 -13.26 11.19 -16.69
N SER A 173 -13.08 10.00 -16.11
CA SER A 173 -13.47 9.69 -14.72
C SER A 173 -12.24 9.70 -13.83
N HIS A 174 -12.40 10.23 -12.62
CA HIS A 174 -11.39 10.17 -11.57
C HIS A 174 -11.03 8.72 -11.19
N CYS A 175 -12.01 7.81 -11.20
CA CYS A 175 -11.76 6.39 -11.00
C CYS A 175 -12.22 5.57 -12.20
N LEU A 176 -11.43 4.55 -12.56
CA LEU A 176 -11.74 3.53 -13.56
C LEU A 176 -11.91 2.18 -12.86
N ASN A 177 -13.04 1.52 -13.06
CA ASN A 177 -13.27 0.19 -12.53
C ASN A 177 -12.39 -0.85 -13.23
N SER A 178 -11.86 -1.75 -12.44
CA SER A 178 -11.19 -2.97 -12.91
C SER A 178 -12.20 -4.04 -13.31
N THR A 179 -11.69 -5.14 -13.83
CA THR A 179 -12.49 -6.35 -14.15
C THR A 179 -12.42 -7.41 -13.05
N SER A 180 -11.92 -7.06 -11.85
CA SER A 180 -11.78 -8.03 -10.77
C SER A 180 -13.12 -8.51 -10.22
N LYS A 181 -13.08 -9.64 -9.52
CA LYS A 181 -14.19 -10.12 -8.72
C LYS A 181 -14.37 -9.26 -7.47
N THR A 182 -15.56 -9.38 -6.85
CA THR A 182 -15.82 -8.88 -5.50
C THR A 182 -15.28 -9.87 -4.48
N TYR A 183 -14.67 -9.36 -3.41
CA TYR A 183 -14.11 -10.15 -2.30
C TYR A 183 -14.81 -9.75 -1.01
N ASP A 184 -15.75 -10.57 -0.55
CA ASP A 184 -16.52 -10.34 0.67
C ASP A 184 -15.78 -10.85 1.91
N GLY A 185 -16.15 -10.30 3.08
CA GLY A 185 -15.60 -10.72 4.37
C GLY A 185 -14.13 -10.33 4.57
N ASP A 186 -13.54 -10.88 5.61
CA ASP A 186 -12.17 -10.54 6.07
C ASP A 186 -11.12 -11.49 5.46
N GLN A 187 -11.16 -11.68 4.15
CA GLN A 187 -10.23 -12.55 3.45
C GLN A 187 -8.99 -11.80 2.95
N TRP A 188 -7.85 -12.49 2.92
CA TRP A 188 -6.64 -11.97 2.29
C TRP A 188 -6.76 -11.97 0.77
N VAL A 189 -6.47 -10.82 0.17
CA VAL A 189 -6.43 -10.60 -1.29
C VAL A 189 -5.01 -10.23 -1.68
N LYS A 190 -4.49 -10.85 -2.75
CA LYS A 190 -3.18 -10.53 -3.30
C LYS A 190 -3.31 -9.42 -4.35
N GLY A 191 -2.62 -8.31 -4.11
CA GLY A 191 -2.49 -7.22 -5.07
C GLY A 191 -1.09 -7.17 -5.65
N GLU A 192 -0.99 -6.89 -6.96
CA GLU A 192 0.29 -6.65 -7.61
C GLU A 192 0.18 -5.46 -8.55
N LEU A 193 1.27 -4.68 -8.64
CA LEU A 193 1.44 -3.58 -9.57
C LEU A 193 2.66 -3.84 -10.45
N ILE A 194 2.51 -3.81 -11.77
CA ILE A 194 3.63 -3.69 -12.70
C ILE A 194 3.63 -2.25 -13.22
N VAL A 195 4.73 -1.55 -12.99
CA VAL A 195 4.91 -0.15 -13.40
C VAL A 195 6.16 -0.05 -14.26
N LEU A 196 5.99 0.37 -15.51
CA LEU A 196 7.06 0.58 -16.46
C LEU A 196 7.25 2.09 -16.75
N GLY A 197 7.66 2.84 -15.73
CA GLY A 197 7.71 4.30 -15.78
C GLY A 197 6.33 4.88 -16.09
N ASP A 198 6.25 5.71 -17.11
CA ASP A 198 4.99 6.29 -17.60
C ASP A 198 4.38 5.53 -18.79
N SER A 199 5.05 4.46 -19.28
CA SER A 199 4.65 3.78 -20.52
C SER A 199 3.52 2.78 -20.34
N LEU A 200 3.52 2.03 -19.24
CA LEU A 200 2.52 1.00 -18.95
C LEU A 200 2.39 0.76 -17.45
N ILE A 201 1.16 0.68 -16.99
CA ILE A 201 0.80 0.28 -15.62
C ILE A 201 -0.22 -0.85 -15.71
N LYS A 202 -0.01 -1.91 -14.90
CA LYS A 202 -0.94 -3.03 -14.78
C LYS A 202 -1.31 -3.24 -13.32
N HIS A 203 -2.61 -3.35 -13.05
CA HIS A 203 -3.14 -3.83 -11.77
C HIS A 203 -3.47 -5.32 -11.90
N ILE A 204 -3.02 -6.09 -10.91
CA ILE A 204 -3.19 -7.54 -10.88
C ILE A 204 -3.81 -7.92 -9.53
N ILE A 205 -4.87 -8.70 -9.54
CA ILE A 205 -5.55 -9.21 -8.35
C ILE A 205 -5.59 -10.73 -8.41
N ASN A 206 -5.02 -11.37 -7.38
CA ASN A 206 -4.91 -12.84 -7.27
C ASN A 206 -4.34 -13.51 -8.53
N GLY A 207 -3.42 -12.84 -9.23
CA GLY A 207 -2.74 -13.33 -10.43
C GLY A 207 -3.38 -12.91 -11.76
N ASP A 208 -4.60 -12.38 -11.74
CA ASP A 208 -5.29 -11.92 -12.95
C ASP A 208 -5.00 -10.42 -13.20
N THR A 209 -4.57 -10.05 -14.39
CA THR A 209 -4.49 -8.64 -14.80
C THR A 209 -5.91 -8.09 -14.96
N VAL A 210 -6.27 -7.12 -14.13
CA VAL A 210 -7.65 -6.59 -14.05
C VAL A 210 -7.81 -5.18 -14.61
N LEU A 211 -6.70 -4.45 -14.81
CA LEU A 211 -6.70 -3.12 -15.40
C LEU A 211 -5.33 -2.78 -15.97
N GLU A 212 -5.31 -2.13 -17.14
CA GLU A 212 -4.10 -1.59 -17.77
C GLU A 212 -4.34 -0.16 -18.29
N TYR A 213 -3.35 0.70 -18.14
CA TYR A 213 -3.36 2.09 -18.62
C TYR A 213 -1.94 2.64 -18.71
N SER A 214 -1.79 3.89 -19.14
CA SER A 214 -0.48 4.49 -19.38
C SER A 214 -0.50 6.01 -19.14
N ARG A 215 0.67 6.63 -19.29
CA ARG A 215 0.90 8.08 -19.29
C ARG A 215 0.28 8.79 -18.08
N PRO A 216 0.57 8.32 -16.84
CA PRO A 216 0.20 9.08 -15.65
C PRO A 216 0.85 10.46 -15.71
N GLN A 217 0.08 11.49 -15.44
CA GLN A 217 0.53 12.87 -15.49
C GLN A 217 -0.18 13.71 -14.43
N ILE A 218 0.46 14.75 -13.95
CA ILE A 218 -0.18 15.71 -13.05
C ILE A 218 -1.36 16.35 -13.79
N GLY A 219 -2.50 16.49 -13.10
CA GLY A 219 -3.73 17.03 -13.68
C GLY A 219 -4.95 16.72 -12.82
N GLY A 220 -6.15 16.91 -13.35
CA GLY A 220 -7.39 16.56 -12.64
C GLY A 220 -7.56 17.29 -11.30
N GLY A 221 -8.49 16.79 -10.49
CA GLY A 221 -8.86 17.29 -9.17
C GLY A 221 -8.63 16.25 -8.06
N THR A 222 -9.51 16.27 -7.05
CA THR A 222 -9.60 15.29 -5.95
C THR A 222 -8.49 15.35 -4.89
N ALA A 223 -7.33 15.95 -5.13
CA ALA A 223 -6.37 16.30 -4.08
C ALA A 223 -6.54 17.77 -3.72
N ASN A 224 -6.56 18.10 -2.43
CA ASN A 224 -6.71 19.46 -1.94
C ASN A 224 -5.61 19.82 -0.93
N GLY A 225 -5.43 21.12 -0.65
CA GLY A 225 -4.46 21.59 0.32
C GLY A 225 -3.00 21.43 -0.08
N TYR A 226 -2.71 21.05 -1.34
CA TYR A 226 -1.35 20.88 -1.85
C TYR A 226 -0.65 22.22 -2.12
N ASN A 227 0.69 22.17 -2.17
CA ASN A 227 1.48 23.32 -2.62
C ASN A 227 1.25 23.53 -4.14
N PRO A 228 0.69 24.66 -4.58
CA PRO A 228 0.41 24.90 -6.00
C PRO A 228 1.65 24.85 -6.90
N LYS A 229 2.85 25.05 -6.35
CA LYS A 229 4.10 24.98 -7.13
C LYS A 229 4.43 23.57 -7.65
N ILE A 230 3.88 22.53 -7.04
CA ILE A 230 4.11 21.15 -7.50
C ILE A 230 3.04 20.65 -8.47
N LYS A 231 1.89 21.34 -8.58
CA LYS A 231 0.77 20.98 -9.44
C LYS A 231 0.99 21.56 -10.86
N ILE A 232 1.89 20.93 -11.62
CA ILE A 232 2.21 21.34 -13.00
C ILE A 232 1.48 20.41 -13.94
N ASP A 233 0.28 20.80 -14.38
CA ASP A 233 -0.60 19.99 -15.22
C ASP A 233 0.07 19.58 -16.53
N GLY A 234 -0.14 18.32 -16.93
CA GLY A 234 0.47 17.73 -18.11
C GLY A 234 1.89 17.17 -17.88
N LYS A 235 2.52 17.42 -16.73
CA LYS A 235 3.82 16.82 -16.40
C LYS A 235 3.67 15.32 -16.21
N LEU A 236 4.35 14.52 -17.05
CA LEU A 236 4.37 13.07 -16.94
C LEU A 236 5.02 12.62 -15.62
N LEU A 237 4.46 11.56 -15.04
CA LEU A 237 4.94 10.93 -13.83
C LEU A 237 5.59 9.59 -14.19
N SER A 238 6.92 9.55 -14.28
CA SER A 238 7.68 8.34 -14.61
C SER A 238 8.31 7.68 -13.38
N SER A 239 8.19 8.29 -12.21
CA SER A 239 8.67 7.77 -10.92
C SER A 239 7.96 8.46 -9.78
N GLY A 240 7.98 7.87 -8.60
CA GLY A 240 7.43 8.46 -7.40
C GLY A 240 7.44 7.49 -6.23
N PHE A 241 6.92 7.95 -5.11
CA PHE A 241 6.83 7.15 -3.88
C PHE A 241 5.66 6.18 -3.93
N ILE A 242 5.76 5.10 -3.14
CA ILE A 242 4.69 4.14 -2.90
C ILE A 242 4.18 4.37 -1.49
N ALA A 243 2.84 4.40 -1.31
CA ALA A 243 2.25 4.51 0.01
C ALA A 243 1.02 3.60 0.17
N LEU A 244 0.79 3.14 1.40
CA LEU A 244 -0.42 2.44 1.82
C LEU A 244 -1.37 3.46 2.45
N GLN A 245 -2.65 3.40 2.10
CA GLN A 245 -3.63 4.39 2.51
C GLN A 245 -4.41 3.98 3.77
N SER A 246 -4.84 4.97 4.57
CA SER A 246 -5.81 4.85 5.65
C SER A 246 -6.96 5.85 5.45
N GLU A 247 -8.22 5.36 5.45
CA GLU A 247 -9.41 6.17 5.16
C GLU A 247 -10.56 5.94 6.16
N GLY A 248 -10.28 5.50 7.39
CA GLY A 248 -11.30 5.26 8.41
C GLY A 248 -11.80 3.81 8.49
N GLN A 249 -11.58 2.97 7.48
CA GLN A 249 -11.81 1.53 7.56
C GLN A 249 -10.52 0.82 7.99
N PRO A 250 -10.55 0.00 9.07
CA PRO A 250 -9.39 -0.81 9.43
C PRO A 250 -9.00 -1.79 8.31
N VAL A 251 -7.70 -1.83 8.02
CA VAL A 251 -7.12 -2.70 6.99
C VAL A 251 -5.77 -3.24 7.44
N ASP A 252 -5.45 -4.43 7.03
CA ASP A 252 -4.19 -5.12 7.30
C ASP A 252 -3.39 -5.27 6.01
N PHE A 253 -2.05 -5.11 6.09
CA PHE A 253 -1.12 -5.35 4.99
C PHE A 253 0.03 -6.25 5.42
N LYS A 254 0.45 -7.16 4.55
CA LYS A 254 1.63 -8.02 4.73
C LYS A 254 2.27 -8.42 3.41
N ASN A 255 3.40 -9.11 3.47
CA ASN A 255 4.09 -9.68 2.31
C ASN A 255 4.34 -8.63 1.21
N ILE A 256 4.86 -7.45 1.59
CA ILE A 256 5.11 -6.34 0.69
C ILE A 256 6.50 -6.51 0.08
N TRP A 257 6.55 -6.86 -1.20
CA TRP A 257 7.76 -7.16 -1.93
C TRP A 257 7.84 -6.33 -3.20
N ILE A 258 9.04 -5.89 -3.55
CA ILE A 258 9.30 -5.18 -4.80
C ILE A 258 10.45 -5.83 -5.56
N LYS A 259 10.34 -5.85 -6.89
CA LYS A 259 11.41 -6.19 -7.81
C LYS A 259 11.57 -5.04 -8.80
N GLU A 260 12.74 -4.41 -8.77
CA GLU A 260 13.06 -3.40 -9.77
C GLU A 260 13.25 -4.06 -11.14
N LEU A 261 12.67 -3.47 -12.17
CA LEU A 261 12.71 -3.95 -13.54
C LEU A 261 13.72 -3.13 -14.36
N PRO A 262 14.34 -3.71 -15.38
CA PRO A 262 15.28 -2.98 -16.22
C PRO A 262 14.56 -1.85 -16.97
N LYS A 263 15.17 -0.66 -16.95
CA LYS A 263 14.72 0.45 -17.79
C LYS A 263 15.03 0.14 -19.25
N PRO A 264 14.15 0.50 -20.21
CA PRO A 264 14.48 0.41 -21.62
C PRO A 264 15.78 1.16 -21.91
N LYS A 265 16.68 0.55 -22.67
CA LYS A 265 17.84 1.28 -23.22
C LYS A 265 17.30 2.36 -24.18
N LYS A 266 17.71 3.58 -23.98
CA LYS A 266 17.43 4.68 -24.90
C LYS A 266 18.08 4.45 -26.24
#